data_12ae1d8a6e9fb6c9f694dc9b85fc25e4
#
_entry.id   12ae1d8a6e9fb6c9f694dc9b85fc25e4
#
_cell.length_a   1.000
_cell.length_b   1.000
_cell.length_c   1.000
_cell.angle_alpha   90.00
_cell.angle_beta   90.00
_cell.angle_gamma   90.00
#
_symmetry.space_group_name_H-M   'P 1'
#
loop_
_entity.id
_entity.type
_entity.pdbx_description
1 polymer ?
#
loop_
_entity_poly.entity_id
_entity_poly.type
_entity_poly.pdbx_seq_one_letter_code
_entity_poly.pdbx_strand_id
1 'polypeptide(L)'
;MRTMNNFLNWLFTLDHKRIGILYTLVGIWAGFLGLSFSIMIRVNFLEPYYNVISTDCYNFLITNHGILMIFFFLMPILIGGFGNFLIPLLSGLSDLNLPRLNALSFWLLVPSVIFLVTSMCLGAGVGWTFYPPLSSSLFSGSKGVDFLMFSLHLAGVSSIFSSINFICTLYSVFSVNLASRSSVILWTYLFTSILLLTTLPVLAAAITMLLFDRNFGSAFFDPLGGGDPVLFQHMFWFFGHPEVYVLILPGFGMVSHACLNMGCAPDVFGFYGLVFASFSIVCLGSVVWAHHMFTVGLDVKTAVFFSSVTMVIGVPTGIKVFTWLYMLLNSNVNKSDPIFLWVVSFIVLFTFGGVTGIVLSACVLDSVLHDTWFVVAHFHYVMSLGSYISIVIMFIWWWPLITGVSLNKYLLQCQCLVSNIGFNMCFFPMHYFGLCGLPRRVCMYESSFSWINMICTVGSFISIFSGCFFVFILWESLVSRHVALGSFGAASVVTNMILSPIAYHNNFFTHYLSVNYSYGVYHIYWKNNVYIGTWT
;
A
#
# COMPACT_ATOMS: atom_id res chain seq x y z
N MET A 1 -20.85 27.62 -18.05
CA MET A 1 -21.08 27.82 -16.60
C MET A 1 -21.25 26.52 -15.82
N ARG A 2 -22.10 25.54 -16.19
CA ARG A 2 -22.24 24.26 -15.45
C ARG A 2 -20.96 23.47 -15.32
N THR A 3 -20.15 23.34 -16.37
CA THR A 3 -18.87 22.61 -16.37
C THR A 3 -17.82 23.26 -15.46
N MET A 4 -17.73 24.59 -15.47
CA MET A 4 -16.81 25.36 -14.62
C MET A 4 -17.20 25.27 -13.14
N ASN A 5 -18.49 25.34 -12.82
CA ASN A 5 -18.97 25.12 -11.44
C ASN A 5 -18.70 23.70 -10.95
N ASN A 6 -18.83 22.68 -11.82
CA ASN A 6 -18.48 21.31 -11.46
C ASN A 6 -16.98 21.17 -11.19
N PHE A 7 -16.11 21.76 -12.00
CA PHE A 7 -14.65 21.74 -11.78
C PHE A 7 -14.27 22.43 -10.45
N LEU A 8 -14.82 23.61 -10.16
CA LEU A 8 -14.58 24.32 -8.90
C LEU A 8 -15.06 23.51 -7.68
N ASN A 9 -16.16 22.77 -7.81
CA ASN A 9 -16.67 21.89 -6.77
C ASN A 9 -15.74 20.70 -6.46
N TRP A 10 -14.92 20.26 -7.41
CA TRP A 10 -13.86 19.27 -7.18
C TRP A 10 -12.60 19.90 -6.60
N LEU A 11 -12.25 21.09 -7.09
CA LEU A 11 -11.06 21.81 -6.65
C LEU A 11 -11.13 22.24 -5.18
N PHE A 12 -12.29 22.72 -4.73
CA PHE A 12 -12.51 23.23 -3.37
C PHE A 12 -13.35 22.28 -2.50
N THR A 13 -13.31 20.99 -2.80
CA THR A 13 -14.09 20.00 -2.05
C THR A 13 -13.53 19.79 -0.65
N LEU A 14 -14.43 19.64 0.33
CA LEU A 14 -14.13 19.15 1.67
C LEU A 14 -14.69 17.73 1.90
N ASP A 15 -15.45 17.20 0.94
CA ASP A 15 -16.05 15.87 1.02
C ASP A 15 -15.00 14.77 0.96
N HIS A 16 -14.93 13.94 2.00
CA HIS A 16 -13.98 12.85 2.13
C HIS A 16 -13.99 11.88 0.94
N LYS A 17 -15.16 11.62 0.33
CA LYS A 17 -15.27 10.71 -0.83
C LYS A 17 -14.61 11.29 -2.07
N ARG A 18 -14.83 12.58 -2.36
CA ARG A 18 -14.17 13.25 -3.50
C ARG A 18 -12.67 13.35 -3.30
N ILE A 19 -12.22 13.68 -2.08
CA ILE A 19 -10.81 13.71 -1.73
C ILE A 19 -10.19 12.31 -1.93
N GLY A 20 -10.86 11.25 -1.47
CA GLY A 20 -10.42 9.87 -1.69
C GLY A 20 -10.30 9.50 -3.18
N ILE A 21 -11.24 9.95 -4.02
CA ILE A 21 -11.16 9.75 -5.47
C ILE A 21 -9.98 10.52 -6.07
N LEU A 22 -9.73 11.76 -5.65
CA LEU A 22 -8.59 12.55 -6.13
C LEU A 22 -7.26 11.89 -5.79
N TYR A 23 -7.08 11.39 -4.57
CA TYR A 23 -5.91 10.59 -4.19
C TYR A 23 -5.75 9.34 -5.05
N THR A 24 -6.84 8.64 -5.31
CA THR A 24 -6.86 7.43 -6.14
C THR A 24 -6.44 7.72 -7.58
N LEU A 25 -6.91 8.83 -8.17
CA LEU A 25 -6.54 9.22 -9.53
C LEU A 25 -5.05 9.55 -9.65
N VAL A 26 -4.49 10.30 -8.68
CA VAL A 26 -3.04 10.57 -8.64
C VAL A 26 -2.26 9.25 -8.47
N GLY A 27 -2.74 8.37 -7.60
CA GLY A 27 -2.13 7.07 -7.38
C GLY A 27 -2.13 6.19 -8.64
N ILE A 28 -3.23 6.09 -9.36
CA ILE A 28 -3.32 5.33 -10.62
C ILE A 28 -2.33 5.88 -11.66
N TRP A 29 -2.26 7.20 -11.83
CA TRP A 29 -1.30 7.84 -12.73
C TRP A 29 0.14 7.47 -12.36
N ALA A 30 0.52 7.61 -11.09
CA ALA A 30 1.86 7.28 -10.62
C ALA A 30 2.17 5.77 -10.75
N GLY A 31 1.18 4.91 -10.53
CA GLY A 31 1.31 3.46 -10.70
C GLY A 31 1.63 3.07 -12.13
N PHE A 32 0.94 3.64 -13.13
CA PHE A 32 1.24 3.38 -14.53
C PHE A 32 2.61 3.92 -14.94
N LEU A 33 3.00 5.09 -14.48
CA LEU A 33 4.33 5.64 -14.75
C LEU A 33 5.43 4.78 -14.11
N GLY A 34 5.28 4.39 -12.84
CA GLY A 34 6.23 3.52 -12.15
C GLY A 34 6.32 2.12 -12.77
N LEU A 35 5.20 1.58 -13.23
CA LEU A 35 5.15 0.29 -13.92
C LEU A 35 5.84 0.37 -15.29
N SER A 36 5.71 1.48 -16.05
CA SER A 36 6.42 1.67 -17.30
C SER A 36 7.94 1.67 -17.09
N PHE A 37 8.43 2.28 -16.01
CA PHE A 37 9.87 2.23 -15.67
C PHE A 37 10.33 0.80 -15.35
N SER A 38 9.52 0.00 -14.67
CA SER A 38 9.87 -1.40 -14.42
C SER A 38 9.96 -2.22 -15.71
N ILE A 39 9.11 -1.97 -16.68
CA ILE A 39 9.20 -2.61 -18.01
C ILE A 39 10.51 -2.23 -18.72
N MET A 40 10.92 -0.95 -18.68
CA MET A 40 12.19 -0.53 -19.26
C MET A 40 13.38 -1.23 -18.60
N ILE A 41 13.35 -1.41 -17.27
CA ILE A 41 14.34 -2.20 -16.52
C ILE A 41 14.35 -3.66 -17.03
N ARG A 42 13.18 -4.27 -17.23
CA ARG A 42 13.10 -5.66 -17.71
C ARG A 42 13.53 -5.82 -19.17
N VAL A 43 13.26 -4.83 -20.02
CA VAL A 43 13.76 -4.81 -21.41
C VAL A 43 15.28 -4.75 -21.43
N ASN A 44 15.91 -3.98 -20.53
CA ASN A 44 17.38 -3.94 -20.43
C ASN A 44 17.98 -5.31 -20.04
N PHE A 45 17.21 -6.16 -19.35
CA PHE A 45 17.64 -7.50 -18.94
C PHE A 45 17.30 -8.62 -19.93
N LEU A 46 16.90 -8.30 -21.17
CA LEU A 46 16.71 -9.30 -22.21
C LEU A 46 18.05 -9.89 -22.67
N GLU A 47 19.08 -9.04 -22.73
CA GLU A 47 20.43 -9.44 -23.16
C GLU A 47 21.44 -9.23 -22.02
N PRO A 48 22.33 -10.24 -21.74
CA PRO A 48 23.20 -10.21 -20.57
C PRO A 48 24.29 -9.14 -20.60
N TYR A 49 24.89 -8.88 -21.76
CA TYR A 49 26.04 -7.97 -21.91
C TYR A 49 25.73 -6.75 -22.76
N TYR A 50 24.53 -6.63 -23.26
CA TYR A 50 24.11 -5.51 -24.09
C TYR A 50 23.15 -4.60 -23.31
N ASN A 51 23.63 -3.41 -23.00
CA ASN A 51 22.79 -2.39 -22.36
C ASN A 51 21.96 -1.64 -23.39
N VAL A 52 20.64 -1.84 -23.38
CA VAL A 52 19.69 -1.05 -24.16
C VAL A 52 19.65 0.39 -23.66
N ILE A 53 19.92 0.58 -22.36
CA ILE A 53 19.93 1.88 -21.69
C ILE A 53 21.29 2.12 -21.01
N SER A 54 21.71 3.39 -20.88
CA SER A 54 22.93 3.74 -20.15
C SER A 54 22.81 3.41 -18.67
N THR A 55 23.95 3.27 -17.97
CA THR A 55 24.01 3.02 -16.54
C THR A 55 23.31 4.12 -15.73
N ASP A 56 23.44 5.38 -16.12
CA ASP A 56 22.79 6.52 -15.48
C ASP A 56 21.27 6.46 -15.66
N CYS A 57 20.82 6.10 -16.87
CA CYS A 57 19.40 5.90 -17.13
C CYS A 57 18.84 4.72 -16.33
N TYR A 58 19.60 3.63 -16.21
CA TYR A 58 19.21 2.50 -15.37
C TYR A 58 19.05 2.92 -13.89
N ASN A 59 20.03 3.65 -13.35
CA ASN A 59 19.96 4.17 -11.97
C ASN A 59 18.78 5.13 -11.78
N PHE A 60 18.48 5.97 -12.78
CA PHE A 60 17.30 6.82 -12.80
C PHE A 60 16.00 5.99 -12.74
N LEU A 61 15.90 4.93 -13.55
CA LEU A 61 14.70 4.09 -13.62
C LEU A 61 14.43 3.35 -12.31
N ILE A 62 15.45 2.71 -11.71
CA ILE A 62 15.26 1.99 -10.44
C ILE A 62 14.91 2.94 -9.29
N THR A 63 15.49 4.15 -9.26
CA THR A 63 15.20 5.17 -8.26
C THR A 63 13.75 5.61 -8.35
N ASN A 64 13.32 6.03 -9.52
CA ASN A 64 12.00 6.59 -9.72
C ASN A 64 10.90 5.52 -9.71
N HIS A 65 11.18 4.29 -10.16
CA HIS A 65 10.27 3.16 -9.99
C HIS A 65 9.93 2.94 -8.50
N GLY A 66 10.96 2.85 -7.65
CA GLY A 66 10.74 2.63 -6.21
C GLY A 66 9.94 3.75 -5.57
N ILE A 67 10.29 5.01 -5.83
CA ILE A 67 9.62 6.18 -5.24
C ILE A 67 8.17 6.31 -5.74
N LEU A 68 7.93 6.16 -7.04
CA LEU A 68 6.57 6.21 -7.60
C LEU A 68 5.68 5.12 -7.02
N MET A 69 6.17 3.89 -6.93
CA MET A 69 5.35 2.76 -6.49
C MET A 69 5.04 2.83 -5.00
N ILE A 70 5.96 3.27 -4.14
CA ILE A 70 5.75 3.34 -2.70
C ILE A 70 4.99 4.61 -2.33
N PHE A 71 5.55 5.80 -2.61
CA PHE A 71 5.04 7.08 -2.09
C PHE A 71 3.92 7.69 -2.92
N PHE A 72 3.83 7.37 -4.21
CA PHE A 72 2.85 8.01 -5.10
C PHE A 72 1.79 7.07 -5.68
N PHE A 73 1.96 5.74 -5.57
CA PHE A 73 0.95 4.76 -5.94
C PHE A 73 0.31 4.10 -4.72
N LEU A 74 1.07 3.30 -3.95
CA LEU A 74 0.50 2.51 -2.85
C LEU A 74 -0.04 3.39 -1.71
N MET A 75 0.76 4.34 -1.20
CA MET A 75 0.30 5.20 -0.11
C MET A 75 -0.91 6.05 -0.49
N PRO A 76 -0.94 6.77 -1.61
CA PRO A 76 -2.10 7.56 -1.98
C PRO A 76 -3.37 6.72 -2.16
N ILE A 77 -3.30 5.53 -2.74
CA ILE A 77 -4.49 4.69 -2.93
C ILE A 77 -4.95 4.05 -1.62
N LEU A 78 -4.04 3.40 -0.88
CA LEU A 78 -4.40 2.67 0.33
C LEU A 78 -4.83 3.59 1.47
N ILE A 79 -4.08 4.66 1.71
CA ILE A 79 -4.30 5.56 2.84
C ILE A 79 -5.18 6.73 2.40
N GLY A 80 -4.74 7.48 1.39
CA GLY A 80 -5.45 8.66 0.90
C GLY A 80 -6.77 8.33 0.20
N GLY A 81 -6.82 7.29 -0.62
CA GLY A 81 -8.01 6.84 -1.35
C GLY A 81 -8.98 6.09 -0.47
N PHE A 82 -8.65 4.85 -0.16
CA PHE A 82 -9.55 3.99 0.61
C PHE A 82 -9.72 4.44 2.06
N GLY A 83 -8.68 4.97 2.71
CA GLY A 83 -8.80 5.48 4.09
C GLY A 83 -9.84 6.60 4.18
N ASN A 84 -9.72 7.63 3.35
CA ASN A 84 -10.70 8.72 3.31
C ASN A 84 -12.10 8.26 2.94
N PHE A 85 -12.19 7.29 2.02
CA PHE A 85 -13.48 6.79 1.57
C PHE A 85 -14.17 5.92 2.62
N LEU A 86 -13.45 4.97 3.23
CA LEU A 86 -14.00 3.91 4.06
C LEU A 86 -14.18 4.30 5.53
N ILE A 87 -13.28 5.10 6.11
CA ILE A 87 -13.33 5.40 7.55
C ILE A 87 -14.67 6.01 7.94
N PRO A 88 -15.16 7.10 7.32
CA PRO A 88 -16.45 7.65 7.69
C PRO A 88 -17.63 6.70 7.42
N LEU A 89 -17.61 6.00 6.27
CA LEU A 89 -18.68 5.08 5.88
C LEU A 89 -18.80 3.89 6.85
N LEU A 90 -17.68 3.25 7.20
CA LEU A 90 -17.67 2.10 8.12
C LEU A 90 -17.90 2.51 9.58
N SER A 91 -17.66 3.77 9.91
CA SER A 91 -17.90 4.34 11.24
C SER A 91 -19.30 4.94 11.38
N GLY A 92 -20.07 5.06 10.29
CA GLY A 92 -21.38 5.71 10.30
C GLY A 92 -21.30 7.23 10.49
N LEU A 93 -20.18 7.86 10.13
CA LEU A 93 -19.96 9.29 10.22
C LEU A 93 -20.33 10.00 8.91
N SER A 94 -20.73 11.25 8.99
CA SER A 94 -20.98 12.09 7.81
C SER A 94 -19.68 12.47 7.09
N ASP A 95 -18.61 12.77 7.84
CA ASP A 95 -17.29 13.15 7.34
C ASP A 95 -16.21 12.85 8.40
N LEU A 96 -14.94 13.05 8.04
CA LEU A 96 -13.83 13.03 8.98
C LEU A 96 -13.88 14.23 9.93
N ASN A 97 -13.29 14.13 11.12
CA ASN A 97 -13.35 15.18 12.14
C ASN A 97 -12.68 16.49 11.71
N LEU A 98 -11.68 16.45 10.83
CA LEU A 98 -10.90 17.61 10.38
C LEU A 98 -10.95 17.77 8.85
N PRO A 99 -12.10 18.15 8.25
CA PRO A 99 -12.28 18.13 6.80
C PRO A 99 -11.39 19.13 6.05
N ARG A 100 -11.05 20.29 6.67
CA ARG A 100 -10.11 21.26 6.08
C ARG A 100 -8.68 20.74 6.05
N LEU A 101 -8.25 20.03 7.11
CA LEU A 101 -6.95 19.40 7.17
C LEU A 101 -6.85 18.24 6.15
N ASN A 102 -7.96 17.53 5.94
CA ASN A 102 -8.08 16.51 4.92
C ASN A 102 -7.87 17.06 3.50
N ALA A 103 -8.54 18.16 3.17
CA ALA A 103 -8.34 18.83 1.89
C ALA A 103 -6.90 19.34 1.73
N LEU A 104 -6.31 19.91 2.78
CA LEU A 104 -4.93 20.39 2.77
C LEU A 104 -3.93 19.24 2.54
N SER A 105 -4.15 18.06 3.13
CA SER A 105 -3.29 16.90 2.92
C SER A 105 -3.21 16.50 1.44
N PHE A 106 -4.36 16.48 0.74
CA PHE A 106 -4.36 16.22 -0.70
C PHE A 106 -3.65 17.34 -1.49
N TRP A 107 -3.91 18.61 -1.17
CA TRP A 107 -3.33 19.73 -1.90
C TRP A 107 -1.82 19.87 -1.70
N LEU A 108 -1.24 19.31 -0.63
CA LEU A 108 0.22 19.20 -0.46
C LEU A 108 0.84 18.11 -1.36
N LEU A 109 0.06 17.09 -1.71
CA LEU A 109 0.54 16.06 -2.65
C LEU A 109 0.74 16.62 -4.06
N VAL A 110 -0.04 17.62 -4.48
CA VAL A 110 0.06 18.22 -5.82
C VAL A 110 1.44 18.86 -6.06
N PRO A 111 1.94 19.82 -5.24
CA PRO A 111 3.30 20.34 -5.41
C PRO A 111 4.37 19.28 -5.19
N SER A 112 4.11 18.25 -4.36
CA SER A 112 5.00 17.10 -4.24
C SER A 112 5.19 16.39 -5.58
N VAL A 113 4.11 16.13 -6.31
CA VAL A 113 4.17 15.54 -7.68
C VAL A 113 4.89 16.49 -8.65
N ILE A 114 4.69 17.80 -8.55
CA ILE A 114 5.40 18.76 -9.40
C ILE A 114 6.92 18.68 -9.17
N PHE A 115 7.36 18.64 -7.90
CA PHE A 115 8.77 18.48 -7.59
C PHE A 115 9.32 17.12 -8.04
N LEU A 116 8.54 16.05 -7.94
CA LEU A 116 8.91 14.73 -8.46
C LEU A 116 9.16 14.78 -9.96
N VAL A 117 8.23 15.35 -10.73
CA VAL A 117 8.38 15.49 -12.20
C VAL A 117 9.58 16.37 -12.54
N THR A 118 9.78 17.48 -11.82
CA THR A 118 10.97 18.34 -11.99
C THR A 118 12.26 17.57 -11.72
N SER A 119 12.29 16.75 -10.65
CA SER A 119 13.42 15.87 -10.36
C SER A 119 13.71 14.88 -11.50
N MET A 120 12.67 14.30 -12.08
CA MET A 120 12.81 13.40 -13.24
C MET A 120 13.41 14.11 -14.46
N CYS A 121 12.98 15.34 -14.73
CA CYS A 121 13.53 16.13 -15.84
C CYS A 121 15.00 16.52 -15.62
N LEU A 122 15.44 16.70 -14.38
CA LEU A 122 16.82 17.05 -14.04
C LEU A 122 17.74 15.83 -13.87
N GLY A 123 17.18 14.64 -13.79
CA GLY A 123 17.89 13.38 -13.59
C GLY A 123 18.32 13.14 -12.13
N ALA A 124 17.71 12.16 -11.46
CA ALA A 124 18.07 11.71 -10.12
C ALA A 124 18.20 10.18 -10.12
N GLY A 125 19.40 9.64 -9.92
CA GLY A 125 19.70 8.21 -9.99
C GLY A 125 20.47 7.69 -8.77
N VAL A 126 20.03 8.06 -7.54
CA VAL A 126 20.75 7.74 -6.28
C VAL A 126 20.18 6.52 -5.53
N GLY A 127 19.15 5.88 -6.08
CA GLY A 127 18.36 4.87 -5.39
C GLY A 127 17.30 5.49 -4.48
N TRP A 128 16.18 4.78 -4.25
CA TRP A 128 15.06 5.28 -3.44
C TRP A 128 15.41 5.48 -1.95
N THR A 129 16.52 4.90 -1.49
CA THR A 129 17.02 4.98 -0.11
C THR A 129 17.94 6.19 0.16
N PHE A 130 18.37 6.91 -0.89
CA PHE A 130 19.22 8.11 -0.79
C PHE A 130 20.53 7.93 0.00
N TYR A 131 21.15 6.76 -0.03
CA TYR A 131 22.35 6.51 0.79
C TYR A 131 23.52 7.43 0.44
N PRO A 132 24.07 8.18 1.43
CA PRO A 132 25.38 8.76 1.26
C PRO A 132 26.46 7.65 1.28
N PRO A 133 27.59 7.82 0.59
CA PRO A 133 28.02 9.03 -0.12
C PRO A 133 27.46 9.19 -1.55
N LEU A 134 26.80 8.17 -2.14
CA LEU A 134 26.27 8.24 -3.53
C LEU A 134 25.34 9.45 -3.73
N SER A 135 24.50 9.76 -2.76
CA SER A 135 23.57 10.89 -2.80
C SER A 135 24.21 12.26 -2.47
N SER A 136 25.48 12.32 -2.08
CA SER A 136 26.18 13.58 -1.82
C SER A 136 26.39 14.38 -3.11
N SER A 137 26.66 15.68 -2.97
CA SER A 137 26.91 16.57 -4.11
C SER A 137 28.15 16.21 -4.92
N LEU A 138 29.13 15.52 -4.31
CA LEU A 138 30.35 15.06 -4.97
C LEU A 138 30.07 13.95 -6.00
N PHE A 139 29.21 12.97 -5.67
CA PHE A 139 28.93 11.82 -6.52
C PHE A 139 27.66 11.99 -7.35
N SER A 140 26.72 12.80 -6.91
CA SER A 140 25.44 13.09 -7.57
C SER A 140 25.16 14.59 -7.53
N GLY A 141 25.87 15.36 -8.36
CA GLY A 141 25.77 16.82 -8.39
C GLY A 141 24.45 17.36 -8.98
N SER A 142 23.60 16.53 -9.56
CA SER A 142 22.31 16.95 -10.12
C SER A 142 21.40 17.54 -9.04
N LYS A 143 20.82 18.72 -9.33
CA LYS A 143 19.75 19.30 -8.50
C LYS A 143 18.47 18.47 -8.50
N GLY A 144 18.32 17.51 -9.40
CA GLY A 144 17.21 16.57 -9.41
C GLY A 144 17.07 15.80 -8.09
N VAL A 145 18.20 15.48 -7.42
CA VAL A 145 18.20 14.84 -6.11
C VAL A 145 17.58 15.75 -5.03
N ASP A 146 17.88 17.05 -5.08
CA ASP A 146 17.33 18.02 -4.11
C ASP A 146 15.80 18.17 -4.32
N PHE A 147 15.34 18.28 -5.57
CA PHE A 147 13.90 18.31 -5.87
C PHE A 147 13.19 17.02 -5.47
N LEU A 148 13.85 15.86 -5.60
CA LEU A 148 13.28 14.59 -5.16
C LEU A 148 13.10 14.55 -3.63
N MET A 149 14.05 15.08 -2.87
CA MET A 149 13.95 15.22 -1.42
C MET A 149 12.83 16.20 -1.02
N PHE A 150 12.67 17.35 -1.69
CA PHE A 150 11.55 18.26 -1.45
C PHE A 150 10.20 17.60 -1.76
N SER A 151 10.13 16.80 -2.80
CA SER A 151 8.93 16.01 -3.12
C SER A 151 8.56 15.09 -1.95
N LEU A 152 9.52 14.35 -1.40
CA LEU A 152 9.28 13.47 -0.25
C LEU A 152 8.92 14.22 1.04
N HIS A 153 9.49 15.41 1.28
CA HIS A 153 9.09 16.26 2.41
C HIS A 153 7.59 16.61 2.33
N LEU A 154 7.12 17.06 1.16
CA LEU A 154 5.71 17.43 0.98
C LEU A 154 4.77 16.23 1.04
N ALA A 155 5.16 15.08 0.47
CA ALA A 155 4.41 13.83 0.60
C ALA A 155 4.33 13.38 2.08
N GLY A 156 5.43 13.53 2.83
CA GLY A 156 5.48 13.24 4.26
C GLY A 156 4.55 14.13 5.08
N VAL A 157 4.57 15.45 4.86
CA VAL A 157 3.66 16.39 5.55
C VAL A 157 2.20 16.08 5.21
N SER A 158 1.89 15.77 3.94
CA SER A 158 0.57 15.31 3.50
C SER A 158 0.10 14.09 4.30
N SER A 159 0.97 13.09 4.46
CA SER A 159 0.68 11.85 5.19
C SER A 159 0.53 12.07 6.70
N ILE A 160 1.31 12.97 7.29
CA ILE A 160 1.16 13.37 8.70
C ILE A 160 -0.21 14.00 8.94
N PHE A 161 -0.65 14.91 8.07
CA PHE A 161 -1.96 15.56 8.20
C PHE A 161 -3.12 14.57 8.05
N SER A 162 -3.02 13.62 7.11
CA SER A 162 -3.98 12.54 6.98
C SER A 162 -4.01 11.67 8.25
N SER A 163 -2.85 11.36 8.81
CA SER A 163 -2.72 10.52 10.02
C SER A 163 -3.33 11.20 11.25
N ILE A 164 -3.08 12.48 11.46
CA ILE A 164 -3.70 13.26 12.55
C ILE A 164 -5.22 13.21 12.42
N ASN A 165 -5.75 13.43 11.22
CA ASN A 165 -7.18 13.41 10.98
C ASN A 165 -7.81 12.02 11.27
N PHE A 166 -7.16 10.95 10.79
CA PHE A 166 -7.65 9.58 11.03
C PHE A 166 -7.60 9.21 12.51
N ILE A 167 -6.52 9.55 13.23
CA ILE A 167 -6.42 9.30 14.67
C ILE A 167 -7.53 10.04 15.42
N CYS A 168 -7.74 11.33 15.17
CA CYS A 168 -8.79 12.12 15.80
C CYS A 168 -10.20 11.55 15.52
N THR A 169 -10.44 11.15 14.28
CA THR A 169 -11.74 10.59 13.86
C THR A 169 -11.98 9.24 14.52
N LEU A 170 -11.01 8.33 14.46
CA LEU A 170 -11.15 6.98 15.02
C LEU A 170 -11.17 6.99 16.55
N TYR A 171 -10.45 7.90 17.21
CA TYR A 171 -10.53 8.08 18.65
C TYR A 171 -11.94 8.46 19.10
N SER A 172 -12.61 9.36 18.38
CA SER A 172 -13.99 9.72 18.69
C SER A 172 -14.96 8.54 18.52
N VAL A 173 -14.72 7.67 17.53
CA VAL A 173 -15.53 6.45 17.32
C VAL A 173 -15.32 5.42 18.42
N PHE A 174 -14.07 5.17 18.80
CA PHE A 174 -13.73 4.13 19.77
C PHE A 174 -14.02 4.52 21.22
N SER A 175 -14.10 5.83 21.54
CA SER A 175 -14.40 6.33 22.88
C SER A 175 -15.85 6.07 23.34
N VAL A 176 -16.77 5.76 22.44
CA VAL A 176 -18.21 5.61 22.69
C VAL A 176 -18.65 4.15 22.87
N ASN A 177 -17.84 3.29 23.50
CA ASN A 177 -18.12 1.84 23.67
C ASN A 177 -18.33 1.04 22.36
N LEU A 178 -17.96 1.59 21.22
CA LEU A 178 -18.08 0.97 19.90
C LEU A 178 -16.81 0.19 19.50
N ALA A 179 -15.76 0.22 20.30
CA ALA A 179 -14.46 -0.37 19.97
C ALA A 179 -14.56 -1.89 19.68
N SER A 180 -15.36 -2.63 20.45
CA SER A 180 -15.57 -4.07 20.28
C SER A 180 -16.49 -4.44 19.11
N ARG A 181 -17.22 -3.46 18.57
CA ARG A 181 -18.15 -3.63 17.44
C ARG A 181 -17.65 -2.99 16.14
N SER A 182 -16.49 -2.33 16.19
CA SER A 182 -15.89 -1.69 15.04
C SER A 182 -15.26 -2.73 14.10
N SER A 183 -15.20 -2.42 12.81
CA SER A 183 -14.54 -3.28 11.82
C SER A 183 -13.03 -3.35 12.06
N VAL A 184 -12.42 -4.53 11.85
CA VAL A 184 -10.95 -4.73 11.91
C VAL A 184 -10.20 -3.75 11.02
N ILE A 185 -10.77 -3.37 9.87
CA ILE A 185 -10.17 -2.40 8.95
C ILE A 185 -9.97 -1.02 9.60
N LEU A 186 -10.87 -0.56 10.48
CA LEU A 186 -10.72 0.70 11.21
C LEU A 186 -9.53 0.66 12.18
N TRP A 187 -9.32 -0.47 12.86
CA TRP A 187 -8.16 -0.68 13.71
C TRP A 187 -6.85 -0.66 12.92
N THR A 188 -6.84 -1.28 11.72
CA THR A 188 -5.64 -1.26 10.89
C THR A 188 -5.31 0.15 10.41
N TYR A 189 -6.30 0.99 10.08
CA TYR A 189 -6.06 2.41 9.75
C TYR A 189 -5.56 3.23 10.95
N LEU A 190 -6.07 2.97 12.16
CA LEU A 190 -5.55 3.61 13.37
C LEU A 190 -4.07 3.29 13.56
N PHE A 191 -3.70 2.02 13.51
CA PHE A 191 -2.32 1.58 13.69
C PHE A 191 -1.38 2.10 12.60
N THR A 192 -1.84 2.11 11.35
CA THR A 192 -1.12 2.72 10.23
C THR A 192 -0.85 4.20 10.48
N SER A 193 -1.86 4.94 10.94
CA SER A 193 -1.74 6.37 11.23
C SER A 193 -0.77 6.66 12.38
N ILE A 194 -0.74 5.82 13.40
CA ILE A 194 0.23 5.93 14.51
C ILE A 194 1.66 5.72 13.99
N LEU A 195 1.89 4.69 13.15
CA LEU A 195 3.21 4.46 12.55
C LEU A 195 3.69 5.67 11.73
N LEU A 196 2.85 6.20 10.86
CA LEU A 196 3.19 7.37 10.04
C LEU A 196 3.54 8.60 10.90
N LEU A 197 2.74 8.88 11.92
CA LEU A 197 2.95 10.04 12.79
C LEU A 197 4.27 9.95 13.57
N THR A 198 4.69 8.74 13.96
CA THR A 198 5.91 8.53 14.75
C THR A 198 7.17 8.47 13.89
N THR A 199 7.10 7.97 12.67
CA THR A 199 8.30 7.64 11.88
C THR A 199 8.64 8.65 10.78
N LEU A 200 7.64 9.29 10.16
CA LEU A 200 7.88 10.31 9.13
C LEU A 200 8.73 11.51 9.58
N PRO A 201 8.61 12.04 10.82
CA PRO A 201 9.50 13.10 11.26
C PRO A 201 10.97 12.71 11.25
N VAL A 202 11.30 11.45 11.52
CA VAL A 202 12.69 10.94 11.49
C VAL A 202 13.21 10.88 10.05
N LEU A 203 12.39 10.43 9.09
CA LEU A 203 12.75 10.53 7.68
C LEU A 203 12.99 11.97 7.25
N ALA A 204 12.08 12.88 7.62
CA ALA A 204 12.21 14.30 7.30
C ALA A 204 13.52 14.88 7.85
N ALA A 205 13.90 14.51 9.08
CA ALA A 205 15.19 14.90 9.67
C ALA A 205 16.37 14.37 8.84
N ALA A 206 16.38 13.08 8.49
CA ALA A 206 17.45 12.45 7.70
C ALA A 206 17.68 13.15 6.36
N ILE A 207 16.60 13.34 5.58
CA ILE A 207 16.71 14.00 4.28
C ILE A 207 16.99 15.52 4.39
N THR A 208 16.56 16.17 5.46
CA THR A 208 16.96 17.57 5.73
C THR A 208 18.45 17.68 6.01
N MET A 209 19.01 16.81 6.86
CA MET A 209 20.46 16.76 7.12
C MET A 209 21.26 16.50 5.83
N LEU A 210 20.76 15.60 4.96
CA LEU A 210 21.36 15.33 3.66
C LEU A 210 21.30 16.55 2.71
N LEU A 211 20.18 17.30 2.72
CA LEU A 211 20.05 18.56 1.96
C LEU A 211 21.09 19.60 2.43
N PHE A 212 21.35 19.67 3.73
CA PHE A 212 22.39 20.56 4.29
C PHE A 212 23.77 20.13 3.85
N ASP A 213 24.10 18.84 3.90
CA ASP A 213 25.40 18.32 3.42
C ASP A 213 25.60 18.62 1.92
N ARG A 214 24.54 18.53 1.11
CA ARG A 214 24.60 18.80 -0.33
C ARG A 214 24.75 20.28 -0.70
N ASN A 215 24.15 21.18 0.06
CA ASN A 215 23.98 22.59 -0.35
C ASN A 215 24.65 23.61 0.55
N PHE A 216 24.96 23.28 1.79
CA PHE A 216 25.48 24.21 2.79
C PHE A 216 26.84 23.81 3.36
N GLY A 217 27.47 22.75 2.87
CA GLY A 217 28.79 22.29 3.29
C GLY A 217 28.84 21.75 4.72
N SER A 218 27.70 21.31 5.27
CA SER A 218 27.71 20.53 6.51
C SER A 218 28.25 19.12 6.25
N ALA A 219 28.58 18.39 7.28
CA ALA A 219 29.21 17.06 7.19
C ALA A 219 28.53 16.07 8.15
N PHE A 220 27.20 16.04 8.17
CA PHE A 220 26.46 15.06 8.99
C PHE A 220 26.79 13.62 8.61
N PHE A 221 26.96 13.37 7.31
CA PHE A 221 27.15 12.04 6.75
C PHE A 221 28.45 11.90 5.94
N ASP A 222 29.27 12.94 5.90
CA ASP A 222 30.56 12.92 5.22
C ASP A 222 31.69 12.55 6.22
N PRO A 223 32.34 11.37 6.04
CA PRO A 223 33.45 10.96 6.92
C PRO A 223 34.62 11.91 6.93
N LEU A 224 34.90 12.63 5.83
CA LEU A 224 36.00 13.59 5.75
C LEU A 224 35.79 14.78 6.69
N GLY A 225 34.53 15.14 6.94
CA GLY A 225 34.17 16.18 7.91
C GLY A 225 33.83 15.64 9.31
N GLY A 226 34.04 14.35 9.59
CA GLY A 226 33.73 13.71 10.87
C GLY A 226 32.31 13.19 10.99
N GLY A 227 31.55 13.16 9.90
CA GLY A 227 30.21 12.58 9.84
C GLY A 227 30.20 11.06 9.67
N ASP A 228 29.02 10.47 9.73
CA ASP A 228 28.84 9.01 9.60
C ASP A 228 27.69 8.65 8.65
N PRO A 229 27.96 8.03 7.48
CA PRO A 229 26.91 7.58 6.55
C PRO A 229 26.02 6.47 7.14
N VAL A 230 26.50 5.71 8.13
CA VAL A 230 25.70 4.68 8.82
C VAL A 230 24.60 5.34 9.66
N LEU A 231 24.82 6.52 10.21
CA LEU A 231 23.79 7.30 10.90
C LEU A 231 22.59 7.59 9.97
N PHE A 232 22.86 7.98 8.69
CA PHE A 232 21.78 8.16 7.72
C PHE A 232 20.95 6.88 7.52
N GLN A 233 21.62 5.73 7.41
CA GLN A 233 20.95 4.45 7.24
C GLN A 233 20.06 4.10 8.44
N HIS A 234 20.51 4.33 9.66
CA HIS A 234 19.71 4.16 10.87
C HIS A 234 18.45 5.03 10.86
N MET A 235 18.60 6.32 10.56
CA MET A 235 17.47 7.25 10.50
C MET A 235 16.51 6.89 9.37
N PHE A 236 17.02 6.53 8.20
CA PHE A 236 16.19 6.13 7.06
C PHE A 236 15.40 4.86 7.36
N TRP A 237 16.04 3.83 7.91
CA TRP A 237 15.36 2.55 8.17
C TRP A 237 14.48 2.57 9.42
N PHE A 238 14.72 3.46 10.36
CA PHE A 238 13.78 3.70 11.45
C PHE A 238 12.40 4.15 10.92
N PHE A 239 12.36 4.82 9.78
CA PHE A 239 11.13 5.05 9.00
C PHE A 239 10.86 3.88 8.04
N GLY A 240 11.85 3.44 7.28
CA GLY A 240 11.66 2.57 6.11
C GLY A 240 11.08 1.20 6.44
N HIS A 241 11.41 0.61 7.60
CA HIS A 241 10.79 -0.65 8.00
C HIS A 241 9.33 -0.47 8.46
N PRO A 242 8.98 0.46 9.38
CA PRO A 242 7.58 0.76 9.64
C PRO A 242 6.76 1.13 8.40
N GLU A 243 7.37 1.78 7.41
CA GLU A 243 6.70 2.13 6.15
C GLU A 243 6.15 0.90 5.41
N VAL A 244 6.88 -0.21 5.38
CA VAL A 244 6.38 -1.44 4.74
C VAL A 244 5.15 -2.00 5.47
N TYR A 245 5.07 -1.81 6.79
CA TYR A 245 3.86 -2.15 7.55
C TYR A 245 2.73 -1.13 7.35
N VAL A 246 3.04 0.13 7.17
CA VAL A 246 2.06 1.17 6.77
C VAL A 246 1.36 0.79 5.47
N LEU A 247 2.07 0.20 4.52
CA LEU A 247 1.52 -0.23 3.24
C LEU A 247 0.67 -1.50 3.36
N ILE A 248 1.05 -2.47 4.18
CA ILE A 248 0.36 -3.77 4.22
C ILE A 248 -0.76 -3.84 5.27
N LEU A 249 -0.70 -3.09 6.39
CA LEU A 249 -1.74 -3.15 7.43
C LEU A 249 -3.14 -2.81 6.92
N PRO A 250 -3.35 -1.74 6.12
CA PRO A 250 -4.66 -1.52 5.51
C PRO A 250 -5.11 -2.71 4.66
N GLY A 251 -4.19 -3.32 3.91
CA GLY A 251 -4.44 -4.53 3.12
C GLY A 251 -4.91 -5.71 3.99
N PHE A 252 -4.32 -5.92 5.16
CA PHE A 252 -4.79 -6.94 6.12
C PHE A 252 -6.21 -6.67 6.61
N GLY A 253 -6.55 -5.40 6.86
CA GLY A 253 -7.91 -5.00 7.20
C GLY A 253 -8.89 -5.29 6.06
N MET A 254 -8.49 -4.97 4.83
CA MET A 254 -9.29 -5.19 3.62
C MET A 254 -9.56 -6.68 3.37
N VAL A 255 -8.53 -7.53 3.49
CA VAL A 255 -8.66 -8.99 3.34
C VAL A 255 -9.55 -9.57 4.45
N SER A 256 -9.39 -9.12 5.70
CA SER A 256 -10.26 -9.55 6.81
C SER A 256 -11.73 -9.16 6.55
N HIS A 257 -11.96 -7.96 6.03
CA HIS A 257 -13.28 -7.49 5.65
C HIS A 257 -13.89 -8.31 4.50
N ALA A 258 -13.09 -8.65 3.49
CA ALA A 258 -13.52 -9.51 2.38
C ALA A 258 -13.86 -10.92 2.87
N CYS A 259 -13.04 -11.52 3.73
CA CYS A 259 -13.31 -12.83 4.32
C CYS A 259 -14.61 -12.84 5.14
N LEU A 260 -14.86 -11.80 5.95
CA LEU A 260 -16.10 -11.65 6.70
C LEU A 260 -17.32 -11.63 5.79
N ASN A 261 -17.27 -10.79 4.77
CA ASN A 261 -18.41 -10.61 3.86
C ASN A 261 -18.69 -11.83 2.99
N MET A 262 -17.67 -12.61 2.63
CA MET A 262 -17.84 -13.88 1.92
C MET A 262 -18.38 -14.99 2.83
N GLY A 263 -17.99 -14.99 4.10
CA GLY A 263 -18.31 -16.06 5.04
C GLY A 263 -19.74 -16.06 5.58
N CYS A 264 -20.55 -15.05 5.30
CA CYS A 264 -21.90 -14.88 5.88
C CYS A 264 -21.94 -15.00 7.42
N ALA A 265 -20.78 -14.83 8.07
CA ALA A 265 -20.69 -14.83 9.52
C ALA A 265 -21.08 -13.46 10.09
N PRO A 266 -21.70 -13.37 11.29
CA PRO A 266 -22.05 -12.09 11.89
C PRO A 266 -20.82 -11.26 12.27
N ASP A 267 -19.74 -11.93 12.66
CA ASP A 267 -18.51 -11.30 13.13
C ASP A 267 -17.26 -11.97 12.56
N VAL A 268 -16.14 -11.24 12.56
CA VAL A 268 -14.82 -11.76 12.19
C VAL A 268 -14.38 -12.77 13.24
N PHE A 269 -14.01 -13.96 12.81
CA PHE A 269 -13.45 -14.96 13.74
C PHE A 269 -12.17 -14.40 14.39
N GLY A 270 -12.09 -14.55 15.71
CA GLY A 270 -10.90 -14.11 16.44
C GLY A 270 -10.64 -12.59 16.39
N PHE A 271 -11.66 -11.75 16.40
CA PHE A 271 -11.56 -10.28 16.31
C PHE A 271 -10.45 -9.70 17.20
N TYR A 272 -10.45 -10.02 18.49
CA TYR A 272 -9.42 -9.53 19.40
C TYR A 272 -8.03 -10.05 19.04
N GLY A 273 -7.92 -11.30 18.60
CA GLY A 273 -6.66 -11.87 18.09
C GLY A 273 -6.11 -11.09 16.89
N LEU A 274 -6.97 -10.71 15.94
CA LEU A 274 -6.57 -9.90 14.77
C LEU A 274 -6.14 -8.47 15.16
N VAL A 275 -6.85 -7.84 16.11
CA VAL A 275 -6.51 -6.50 16.59
C VAL A 275 -5.18 -6.54 17.36
N PHE A 276 -5.01 -7.47 18.31
CA PHE A 276 -3.77 -7.64 19.06
C PHE A 276 -2.59 -8.04 18.17
N ALA A 277 -2.81 -8.89 17.16
CA ALA A 277 -1.78 -9.20 16.19
C ALA A 277 -1.35 -7.95 15.40
N SER A 278 -2.30 -7.09 15.00
CA SER A 278 -1.98 -5.82 14.34
C SER A 278 -1.19 -4.88 15.24
N PHE A 279 -1.60 -4.75 16.50
CA PHE A 279 -0.88 -3.96 17.52
C PHE A 279 0.53 -4.50 17.76
N SER A 280 0.69 -5.81 17.88
CA SER A 280 2.00 -6.45 18.04
C SER A 280 2.93 -6.18 16.85
N ILE A 281 2.39 -6.20 15.62
CA ILE A 281 3.15 -5.85 14.42
C ILE A 281 3.63 -4.39 14.48
N VAL A 282 2.81 -3.46 14.96
CA VAL A 282 3.19 -2.05 15.12
C VAL A 282 4.33 -1.90 16.11
N CYS A 283 4.20 -2.51 17.30
CA CYS A 283 5.22 -2.44 18.34
C CYS A 283 6.55 -3.08 17.89
N LEU A 284 6.48 -4.32 17.41
CA LEU A 284 7.68 -5.03 16.93
C LEU A 284 8.28 -4.34 15.70
N GLY A 285 7.45 -3.95 14.74
CA GLY A 285 7.89 -3.25 13.52
C GLY A 285 8.64 -1.95 13.79
N SER A 286 8.41 -1.31 14.93
CA SER A 286 9.12 -0.09 15.33
C SER A 286 10.51 -0.35 15.94
N VAL A 287 10.85 -1.58 16.29
CA VAL A 287 12.11 -1.93 16.98
C VAL A 287 13.02 -2.90 16.20
N VAL A 288 12.73 -3.16 14.93
CA VAL A 288 13.48 -4.15 14.11
C VAL A 288 14.22 -3.56 12.91
N TRP A 289 14.24 -2.24 12.73
CA TRP A 289 14.71 -1.57 11.51
C TRP A 289 16.14 -1.94 11.08
N ALA A 290 17.04 -2.28 12.03
CA ALA A 290 18.45 -2.53 11.69
C ALA A 290 18.71 -3.90 11.06
N HIS A 291 17.69 -4.75 10.86
CA HIS A 291 17.86 -5.93 10.00
C HIS A 291 18.09 -5.55 8.52
N HIS A 292 17.76 -4.34 8.10
CA HIS A 292 18.15 -3.81 6.80
C HIS A 292 19.64 -3.39 6.74
N MET A 293 20.38 -3.58 7.82
CA MET A 293 21.74 -3.07 7.99
C MET A 293 22.71 -4.13 8.52
N PHE A 294 22.41 -5.44 8.37
CA PHE A 294 23.27 -6.50 8.91
C PHE A 294 24.70 -6.49 8.34
N THR A 295 24.89 -5.95 7.14
CA THR A 295 26.18 -5.92 6.43
C THR A 295 26.97 -4.62 6.62
N VAL A 296 26.47 -3.64 7.42
CA VAL A 296 27.19 -2.37 7.65
C VAL A 296 28.24 -2.44 8.75
N GLY A 297 28.43 -3.61 9.37
CA GLY A 297 29.41 -3.78 10.47
C GLY A 297 28.80 -3.59 11.86
N LEU A 298 27.53 -3.98 12.06
CA LEU A 298 26.91 -3.98 13.38
C LEU A 298 27.65 -4.90 14.36
N ASP A 299 27.67 -4.50 15.64
CA ASP A 299 28.14 -5.38 16.71
C ASP A 299 27.34 -6.68 16.74
N VAL A 300 28.00 -7.79 17.06
CA VAL A 300 27.41 -9.13 17.04
C VAL A 300 26.17 -9.21 17.95
N LYS A 301 26.21 -8.64 19.14
CA LYS A 301 25.05 -8.64 20.06
C LYS A 301 23.88 -7.86 19.47
N THR A 302 24.15 -6.74 18.85
CA THR A 302 23.16 -5.91 18.16
C THR A 302 22.55 -6.67 16.98
N ALA A 303 23.36 -7.33 16.14
CA ALA A 303 22.88 -8.12 15.03
C ALA A 303 22.00 -9.29 15.50
N VAL A 304 22.40 -10.03 16.54
CA VAL A 304 21.63 -11.12 17.14
C VAL A 304 20.30 -10.60 17.74
N PHE A 305 20.31 -9.45 18.40
CA PHE A 305 19.09 -8.82 18.93
C PHE A 305 18.10 -8.53 17.80
N PHE A 306 18.51 -7.79 16.77
CA PHE A 306 17.63 -7.45 15.65
C PHE A 306 17.16 -8.69 14.86
N SER A 307 18.02 -9.69 14.70
CA SER A 307 17.65 -10.96 14.09
C SER A 307 16.54 -11.66 14.89
N SER A 308 16.73 -11.83 16.19
CA SER A 308 15.79 -12.53 17.07
C SER A 308 14.42 -11.83 17.14
N VAL A 309 14.40 -10.51 17.33
CA VAL A 309 13.15 -9.74 17.42
C VAL A 309 12.41 -9.73 16.08
N THR A 310 13.15 -9.69 14.97
CA THR A 310 12.54 -9.76 13.63
C THR A 310 11.84 -11.09 13.39
N MET A 311 12.43 -12.21 13.79
CA MET A 311 11.79 -13.54 13.66
C MET A 311 10.47 -13.63 14.41
N VAL A 312 10.34 -12.95 15.56
CA VAL A 312 9.11 -12.96 16.37
C VAL A 312 7.92 -12.35 15.63
N ILE A 313 8.14 -11.45 14.65
CA ILE A 313 7.06 -10.86 13.83
C ILE A 313 6.28 -11.93 13.03
N GLY A 314 6.90 -13.07 12.76
CA GLY A 314 6.23 -14.20 12.11
C GLY A 314 5.01 -14.71 12.89
N VAL A 315 5.00 -14.60 14.23
CA VAL A 315 3.92 -15.10 15.08
C VAL A 315 2.62 -14.31 14.88
N PRO A 316 2.56 -12.97 15.08
CA PRO A 316 1.33 -12.22 14.88
C PRO A 316 0.85 -12.25 13.42
N THR A 317 1.77 -12.33 12.46
CA THR A 317 1.41 -12.48 11.05
C THR A 317 0.79 -13.85 10.78
N GLY A 318 1.32 -14.92 11.38
CA GLY A 318 0.76 -16.26 11.30
C GLY A 318 -0.65 -16.36 11.87
N ILE A 319 -0.94 -15.68 12.99
CA ILE A 319 -2.30 -15.60 13.57
C ILE A 319 -3.29 -15.07 12.54
N LYS A 320 -2.93 -14.03 11.78
CA LYS A 320 -3.80 -13.47 10.73
C LYS A 320 -4.04 -14.45 9.60
N VAL A 321 -2.99 -15.07 9.08
CA VAL A 321 -3.08 -16.05 7.99
C VAL A 321 -3.98 -17.22 8.38
N PHE A 322 -3.79 -17.80 9.58
CA PHE A 322 -4.62 -18.90 10.05
C PHE A 322 -6.07 -18.48 10.29
N THR A 323 -6.31 -17.26 10.76
CA THR A 323 -7.66 -16.72 10.90
C THR A 323 -8.37 -16.60 9.56
N TRP A 324 -7.71 -16.07 8.53
CA TRP A 324 -8.27 -15.97 7.17
C TRP A 324 -8.56 -17.36 6.58
N LEU A 325 -7.63 -18.30 6.72
CA LEU A 325 -7.83 -19.69 6.28
C LEU A 325 -9.03 -20.32 6.98
N TYR A 326 -9.14 -20.17 8.30
CA TYR A 326 -10.28 -20.66 9.06
C TYR A 326 -11.61 -20.09 8.56
N MET A 327 -11.67 -18.76 8.33
CA MET A 327 -12.87 -18.10 7.83
C MET A 327 -13.26 -18.60 6.44
N LEU A 328 -12.29 -18.80 5.53
CA LEU A 328 -12.54 -19.31 4.17
C LEU A 328 -12.99 -20.77 4.19
N LEU A 329 -12.34 -21.63 4.97
CA LEU A 329 -12.66 -23.06 5.04
C LEU A 329 -14.03 -23.32 5.65
N ASN A 330 -14.48 -22.48 6.59
CA ASN A 330 -15.79 -22.58 7.21
C ASN A 330 -16.88 -21.74 6.51
N SER A 331 -16.56 -21.14 5.36
CA SER A 331 -17.51 -20.37 4.57
C SER A 331 -18.14 -21.21 3.47
N ASN A 332 -19.42 -20.93 3.17
CA ASN A 332 -20.11 -21.54 2.04
C ASN A 332 -20.01 -20.65 0.79
N VAL A 333 -18.80 -20.23 0.45
CA VAL A 333 -18.53 -19.31 -0.65
C VAL A 333 -18.52 -20.02 -1.99
N ASN A 334 -19.03 -19.36 -3.02
CA ASN A 334 -18.80 -19.78 -4.39
C ASN A 334 -17.31 -19.63 -4.75
N LYS A 335 -16.62 -20.75 -4.91
CA LYS A 335 -15.19 -20.81 -5.22
C LYS A 335 -14.81 -20.12 -6.56
N SER A 336 -15.79 -19.89 -7.41
CA SER A 336 -15.61 -19.15 -8.67
C SER A 336 -15.82 -17.64 -8.51
N ASP A 337 -16.15 -17.12 -7.31
CA ASP A 337 -16.28 -15.68 -7.12
C ASP A 337 -14.92 -14.99 -7.26
N PRO A 338 -14.81 -13.91 -8.05
CA PRO A 338 -13.53 -13.21 -8.25
C PRO A 338 -12.87 -12.74 -6.95
N ILE A 339 -13.65 -12.30 -5.96
CA ILE A 339 -13.10 -11.86 -4.67
C ILE A 339 -12.49 -13.04 -3.92
N PHE A 340 -13.16 -14.22 -3.95
CA PHE A 340 -12.60 -15.44 -3.35
C PHE A 340 -11.25 -15.80 -3.99
N LEU A 341 -11.16 -15.78 -5.32
CA LEU A 341 -9.92 -16.10 -6.04
C LEU A 341 -8.79 -15.14 -5.67
N TRP A 342 -9.08 -13.84 -5.58
CA TRP A 342 -8.09 -12.84 -5.18
C TRP A 342 -7.67 -12.95 -3.70
N VAL A 343 -8.60 -13.27 -2.80
CA VAL A 343 -8.26 -13.49 -1.38
C VAL A 343 -7.39 -14.72 -1.21
N VAL A 344 -7.68 -15.82 -1.90
CA VAL A 344 -6.82 -17.01 -1.90
C VAL A 344 -5.43 -16.66 -2.46
N SER A 345 -5.37 -15.93 -3.57
CA SER A 345 -4.10 -15.46 -4.15
C SER A 345 -3.30 -14.62 -3.14
N PHE A 346 -3.97 -13.69 -2.45
CA PHE A 346 -3.33 -12.89 -1.39
C PHE A 346 -2.72 -13.77 -0.30
N ILE A 347 -3.51 -14.69 0.26
CA ILE A 347 -3.06 -15.55 1.36
C ILE A 347 -1.84 -16.39 0.94
N VAL A 348 -1.90 -17.01 -0.23
CA VAL A 348 -0.80 -17.88 -0.73
C VAL A 348 0.46 -17.06 -1.00
N LEU A 349 0.36 -16.00 -1.78
CA LEU A 349 1.53 -15.23 -2.22
C LEU A 349 2.14 -14.43 -1.05
N PHE A 350 1.30 -13.84 -0.20
CA PHE A 350 1.78 -13.11 0.98
C PHE A 350 2.44 -14.07 1.99
N THR A 351 1.88 -15.26 2.22
CA THR A 351 2.50 -16.27 3.11
C THR A 351 3.85 -16.72 2.59
N PHE A 352 3.96 -16.99 1.29
CA PHE A 352 5.23 -17.34 0.66
C PHE A 352 6.27 -16.22 0.84
N GLY A 353 5.89 -14.97 0.53
CA GLY A 353 6.77 -13.81 0.75
C GLY A 353 7.14 -13.60 2.21
N GLY A 354 6.22 -13.84 3.15
CA GLY A 354 6.47 -13.76 4.58
C GLY A 354 7.48 -14.81 5.07
N VAL A 355 7.40 -16.04 4.57
CA VAL A 355 8.38 -17.11 4.90
C VAL A 355 9.78 -16.73 4.40
N THR A 356 9.90 -16.19 3.18
CA THR A 356 11.20 -15.69 2.68
C THR A 356 11.74 -14.53 3.52
N GLY A 357 10.86 -13.72 4.13
CA GLY A 357 11.24 -12.70 5.10
C GLY A 357 11.82 -13.28 6.40
N ILE A 358 11.28 -14.41 6.88
CA ILE A 358 11.85 -15.11 8.04
C ILE A 358 13.25 -15.64 7.71
N VAL A 359 13.49 -16.13 6.48
CA VAL A 359 14.84 -16.51 6.03
C VAL A 359 15.80 -15.32 6.10
N LEU A 360 15.41 -14.16 5.58
CA LEU A 360 16.23 -12.94 5.60
C LEU A 360 16.40 -12.35 7.00
N SER A 361 15.51 -12.63 7.96
CA SER A 361 15.65 -12.18 9.33
C SER A 361 16.83 -12.82 10.07
N ALA A 362 17.32 -13.95 9.62
CA ALA A 362 18.51 -14.61 10.15
C ALA A 362 19.77 -13.90 9.65
N CYS A 363 20.46 -13.16 10.52
CA CYS A 363 21.60 -12.33 10.14
C CYS A 363 22.72 -13.12 9.43
N VAL A 364 22.93 -14.39 9.78
CA VAL A 364 23.91 -15.28 9.13
C VAL A 364 23.50 -15.58 7.68
N LEU A 365 22.22 -15.82 7.43
CA LEU A 365 21.72 -16.04 6.07
C LEU A 365 21.69 -14.75 5.28
N ASP A 366 21.28 -13.63 5.91
CA ASP A 366 21.26 -12.33 5.25
C ASP A 366 22.65 -11.83 4.87
N SER A 367 23.71 -12.24 5.56
CA SER A 367 25.08 -11.89 5.16
C SER A 367 25.45 -12.35 3.75
N VAL A 368 24.81 -13.41 3.24
CA VAL A 368 25.00 -13.95 1.88
C VAL A 368 23.90 -13.48 0.92
N LEU A 369 22.70 -13.21 1.42
CA LEU A 369 21.53 -12.86 0.62
C LEU A 369 21.31 -11.35 0.51
N HIS A 370 21.94 -10.56 1.39
CA HIS A 370 21.80 -9.09 1.42
C HIS A 370 22.19 -8.47 0.08
N ASP A 371 21.42 -7.51 -0.37
CA ASP A 371 21.60 -6.84 -1.67
C ASP A 371 21.69 -7.79 -2.87
N THR A 372 21.05 -8.96 -2.79
CA THR A 372 20.84 -9.87 -3.93
C THR A 372 19.40 -9.79 -4.45
N TRP A 373 19.14 -10.45 -5.58
CA TRP A 373 17.79 -10.57 -6.13
C TRP A 373 16.82 -11.37 -5.25
N PHE A 374 17.30 -12.12 -4.25
CA PHE A 374 16.43 -12.75 -3.25
C PHE A 374 15.66 -11.72 -2.44
N VAL A 375 16.32 -10.63 -2.04
CA VAL A 375 15.66 -9.51 -1.34
C VAL A 375 14.61 -8.85 -2.24
N VAL A 376 14.93 -8.68 -3.54
CA VAL A 376 13.99 -8.12 -4.52
C VAL A 376 12.74 -8.99 -4.67
N ALA A 377 12.93 -10.30 -4.76
CA ALA A 377 11.83 -11.25 -4.82
C ALA A 377 10.95 -11.18 -3.56
N HIS A 378 11.58 -11.21 -2.38
CA HIS A 378 10.89 -11.11 -1.10
C HIS A 378 9.98 -9.88 -1.01
N PHE A 379 10.52 -8.67 -1.16
CA PHE A 379 9.69 -7.49 -0.96
C PHE A 379 8.64 -7.30 -2.07
N HIS A 380 8.85 -7.82 -3.27
CA HIS A 380 7.80 -7.81 -4.28
C HIS A 380 6.64 -8.74 -3.92
N TYR A 381 6.90 -9.92 -3.33
CA TYR A 381 5.82 -10.81 -2.88
C TYR A 381 4.99 -10.19 -1.76
N VAL A 382 5.63 -9.57 -0.76
CA VAL A 382 4.87 -9.00 0.37
C VAL A 382 4.28 -7.63 0.07
N MET A 383 5.01 -6.73 -0.58
CA MET A 383 4.55 -5.36 -0.85
C MET A 383 3.80 -5.25 -2.17
N SER A 384 4.46 -5.58 -3.29
CA SER A 384 3.87 -5.41 -4.61
C SER A 384 2.64 -6.30 -4.78
N LEU A 385 2.76 -7.61 -4.49
CA LEU A 385 1.62 -8.51 -4.63
C LEU A 385 0.64 -8.35 -3.47
N GLY A 386 1.10 -8.30 -2.21
CA GLY A 386 0.23 -8.15 -1.06
C GLY A 386 -0.63 -6.87 -1.13
N SER A 387 0.01 -5.71 -1.26
CA SER A 387 -0.72 -4.43 -1.29
C SER A 387 -1.54 -4.25 -2.56
N TYR A 388 -1.01 -4.62 -3.73
CA TYR A 388 -1.75 -4.52 -5.00
C TYR A 388 -3.00 -5.41 -5.00
N ILE A 389 -2.88 -6.68 -4.57
CA ILE A 389 -4.02 -7.59 -4.52
C ILE A 389 -5.11 -7.06 -3.59
N SER A 390 -4.74 -6.49 -2.43
CA SER A 390 -5.71 -5.89 -1.53
C SER A 390 -6.42 -4.67 -2.15
N ILE A 391 -5.71 -3.85 -2.94
CA ILE A 391 -6.30 -2.77 -3.74
C ILE A 391 -7.32 -3.32 -4.74
N VAL A 392 -6.97 -4.36 -5.48
CA VAL A 392 -7.88 -4.99 -6.46
C VAL A 392 -9.13 -5.57 -5.78
N ILE A 393 -8.97 -6.28 -4.66
CA ILE A 393 -10.08 -6.81 -3.86
C ILE A 393 -11.05 -5.68 -3.49
N MET A 394 -10.53 -4.56 -3.01
CA MET A 394 -11.38 -3.44 -2.58
C MET A 394 -12.04 -2.72 -3.75
N PHE A 395 -11.35 -2.56 -4.89
CA PHE A 395 -12.00 -2.04 -6.09
C PHE A 395 -13.15 -2.94 -6.56
N ILE A 396 -12.96 -4.25 -6.62
CA ILE A 396 -14.01 -5.19 -7.01
C ILE A 396 -15.19 -5.12 -6.03
N TRP A 397 -14.91 -5.03 -4.74
CA TRP A 397 -15.93 -5.00 -3.69
C TRP A 397 -16.72 -3.69 -3.67
N TRP A 398 -16.02 -2.54 -3.73
CA TRP A 398 -16.64 -1.24 -3.54
C TRP A 398 -17.08 -0.56 -4.85
N TRP A 399 -16.64 -1.04 -6.00
CA TRP A 399 -17.00 -0.45 -7.29
C TRP A 399 -18.50 -0.32 -7.51
N PRO A 400 -19.32 -1.37 -7.27
CA PRO A 400 -20.77 -1.25 -7.40
C PRO A 400 -21.38 -0.23 -6.44
N LEU A 401 -20.83 -0.10 -5.23
CA LEU A 401 -21.29 0.89 -4.24
C LEU A 401 -20.91 2.33 -4.66
N ILE A 402 -19.72 2.53 -5.22
CA ILE A 402 -19.25 3.84 -5.67
C ILE A 402 -19.98 4.30 -6.92
N THR A 403 -20.20 3.41 -7.88
CA THR A 403 -20.66 3.76 -9.24
C THR A 403 -22.11 3.38 -9.52
N GLY A 404 -22.67 2.45 -8.76
CA GLY A 404 -24.00 1.89 -9.01
C GLY A 404 -24.04 0.84 -10.13
N VAL A 405 -22.90 0.49 -10.73
CA VAL A 405 -22.82 -0.50 -11.81
C VAL A 405 -22.02 -1.73 -11.38
N SER A 406 -22.40 -2.89 -11.92
CA SER A 406 -21.73 -4.16 -11.63
C SER A 406 -20.53 -4.38 -12.54
N LEU A 407 -19.54 -5.12 -12.02
CA LEU A 407 -18.39 -5.61 -12.78
C LEU A 407 -18.70 -6.97 -13.40
N ASN A 408 -18.15 -7.23 -14.58
CA ASN A 408 -18.27 -8.53 -15.24
C ASN A 408 -17.40 -9.57 -14.50
N LYS A 409 -18.06 -10.48 -13.79
CA LYS A 409 -17.39 -11.50 -12.96
C LYS A 409 -16.50 -12.43 -13.77
N TYR A 410 -16.90 -12.77 -14.99
CA TYR A 410 -16.13 -13.66 -15.85
C TYR A 410 -14.81 -13.02 -16.29
N LEU A 411 -14.84 -11.76 -16.72
CA LEU A 411 -13.62 -11.01 -17.06
C LEU A 411 -12.71 -10.86 -15.85
N LEU A 412 -13.25 -10.64 -14.65
CA LEU A 412 -12.47 -10.58 -13.41
C LEU A 412 -11.81 -11.92 -13.05
N GLN A 413 -12.47 -13.05 -13.29
CA GLN A 413 -11.85 -14.37 -13.10
C GLN A 413 -10.66 -14.57 -14.05
N CYS A 414 -10.85 -14.25 -15.33
CA CYS A 414 -9.78 -14.31 -16.33
C CYS A 414 -8.60 -13.39 -15.93
N GLN A 415 -8.91 -12.16 -15.50
CA GLN A 415 -7.90 -11.18 -15.08
C GLN A 415 -7.13 -11.67 -13.85
N CYS A 416 -7.79 -12.27 -12.87
CA CYS A 416 -7.14 -12.87 -11.70
C CYS A 416 -6.14 -13.97 -12.11
N LEU A 417 -6.55 -14.87 -13.00
CA LEU A 417 -5.69 -15.95 -13.49
C LEU A 417 -4.44 -15.41 -14.22
N VAL A 418 -4.65 -14.48 -15.17
CA VAL A 418 -3.56 -13.88 -15.95
C VAL A 418 -2.60 -13.12 -15.03
N SER A 419 -3.11 -12.39 -14.03
CA SER A 419 -2.29 -11.69 -13.05
C SER A 419 -1.38 -12.65 -12.28
N ASN A 420 -1.96 -13.73 -11.74
CA ASN A 420 -1.18 -14.70 -10.94
C ASN A 420 -0.11 -15.41 -11.77
N ILE A 421 -0.38 -15.72 -13.03
CA ILE A 421 0.64 -16.27 -13.95
C ILE A 421 1.77 -15.25 -14.12
N GLY A 422 1.44 -14.01 -14.49
CA GLY A 422 2.45 -12.96 -14.71
C GLY A 422 3.31 -12.68 -13.48
N PHE A 423 2.70 -12.55 -12.31
CA PHE A 423 3.41 -12.28 -11.06
C PHE A 423 4.40 -13.39 -10.70
N ASN A 424 3.96 -14.64 -10.75
CA ASN A 424 4.82 -15.77 -10.40
C ASN A 424 5.94 -15.97 -11.44
N MET A 425 5.65 -15.81 -12.73
CA MET A 425 6.70 -15.84 -13.75
C MET A 425 7.73 -14.71 -13.59
N CYS A 426 7.29 -13.54 -13.12
CA CYS A 426 8.19 -12.40 -12.91
C CYS A 426 9.05 -12.58 -11.65
N PHE A 427 8.42 -12.83 -10.49
CA PHE A 427 9.11 -12.69 -9.20
C PHE A 427 9.60 -14.01 -8.59
N PHE A 428 9.00 -15.15 -8.89
CA PHE A 428 9.43 -16.42 -8.31
C PHE A 428 10.87 -16.78 -8.72
N PRO A 429 11.27 -16.69 -10.01
CA PRO A 429 12.63 -17.04 -10.41
C PRO A 429 13.71 -16.12 -9.83
N MET A 430 13.34 -14.90 -9.38
CA MET A 430 14.28 -13.97 -8.75
C MET A 430 14.86 -14.50 -7.42
N HIS A 431 14.14 -15.39 -6.73
CA HIS A 431 14.69 -16.06 -5.55
C HIS A 431 15.90 -16.92 -5.92
N TYR A 432 15.83 -17.65 -7.04
CA TYR A 432 16.96 -18.44 -7.53
C TYR A 432 18.16 -17.57 -7.90
N PHE A 433 17.94 -16.43 -8.56
CA PHE A 433 19.03 -15.47 -8.83
C PHE A 433 19.78 -15.08 -7.55
N GLY A 434 19.03 -14.73 -6.51
CA GLY A 434 19.61 -14.33 -5.23
C GLY A 434 20.38 -15.47 -4.55
N LEU A 435 19.86 -16.69 -4.58
CA LEU A 435 20.57 -17.88 -4.07
C LEU A 435 21.88 -18.15 -4.82
N CYS A 436 21.93 -17.81 -6.12
CA CYS A 436 23.15 -17.88 -6.92
C CYS A 436 24.06 -16.64 -6.77
N GLY A 437 23.70 -15.69 -5.89
CA GLY A 437 24.53 -14.51 -5.59
C GLY A 437 24.42 -13.36 -6.58
N LEU A 438 23.44 -13.34 -7.49
CA LEU A 438 23.26 -12.20 -8.39
C LEU A 438 22.92 -10.93 -7.59
N PRO A 439 23.77 -9.87 -7.63
CA PRO A 439 23.52 -8.66 -6.88
C PRO A 439 22.38 -7.82 -7.48
N ARG A 440 21.67 -7.10 -6.63
CA ARG A 440 20.65 -6.10 -7.06
C ARG A 440 21.33 -4.79 -7.50
N ARG A 441 20.59 -3.94 -8.22
CA ARG A 441 21.03 -2.61 -8.68
C ARG A 441 22.18 -2.62 -9.70
N VAL A 442 22.42 -3.73 -10.35
CA VAL A 442 23.37 -3.84 -11.48
C VAL A 442 22.59 -3.85 -12.78
N CYS A 443 23.14 -3.21 -13.82
CA CYS A 443 22.51 -3.10 -15.15
C CYS A 443 22.88 -4.24 -16.09
N MET A 444 23.87 -5.06 -15.75
CA MET A 444 24.36 -6.21 -16.52
C MET A 444 24.43 -7.45 -15.62
N TYR A 445 24.38 -8.62 -16.23
CA TYR A 445 24.44 -9.90 -15.56
C TYR A 445 25.17 -10.94 -16.42
N GLU A 446 25.55 -12.06 -15.83
CA GLU A 446 26.24 -13.15 -16.49
C GLU A 446 25.27 -13.94 -17.42
N SER A 447 25.75 -14.40 -18.57
CA SER A 447 24.96 -15.12 -19.57
C SER A 447 24.27 -16.38 -19.07
N SER A 448 24.80 -17.01 -18.03
CA SER A 448 24.19 -18.15 -17.35
C SER A 448 22.76 -17.89 -16.85
N PHE A 449 22.41 -16.62 -16.56
CA PHE A 449 21.09 -16.21 -16.10
C PHE A 449 20.13 -15.74 -17.19
N SER A 450 20.53 -15.75 -18.48
CA SER A 450 19.73 -15.16 -19.56
C SER A 450 18.35 -15.80 -19.73
N TRP A 451 18.25 -17.12 -19.71
CA TRP A 451 16.98 -17.82 -19.87
C TRP A 451 15.98 -17.52 -18.74
N ILE A 452 16.46 -17.39 -17.49
CA ILE A 452 15.59 -17.05 -16.36
C ILE A 452 15.16 -15.57 -16.45
N ASN A 453 16.07 -14.66 -16.85
CA ASN A 453 15.72 -13.26 -17.07
C ASN A 453 14.67 -13.10 -18.18
N MET A 454 14.73 -13.93 -19.23
CA MET A 454 13.69 -13.99 -20.26
C MET A 454 12.33 -14.35 -19.65
N ILE A 455 12.25 -15.38 -18.81
CA ILE A 455 11.01 -15.77 -18.12
C ILE A 455 10.46 -14.61 -17.27
N CYS A 456 11.32 -13.95 -16.46
CA CYS A 456 10.94 -12.81 -15.65
C CYS A 456 10.42 -11.64 -16.51
N THR A 457 11.02 -11.41 -17.67
CA THR A 457 10.59 -10.33 -18.58
C THR A 457 9.24 -10.65 -19.21
N VAL A 458 9.04 -11.88 -19.70
CA VAL A 458 7.72 -12.32 -20.19
C VAL A 458 6.65 -12.20 -19.09
N GLY A 459 6.96 -12.63 -17.85
CA GLY A 459 6.08 -12.47 -16.71
C GLY A 459 5.70 -11.02 -16.42
N SER A 460 6.65 -10.08 -16.57
CA SER A 460 6.38 -8.66 -16.40
C SER A 460 5.45 -8.08 -17.48
N PHE A 461 5.59 -8.51 -18.74
CA PHE A 461 4.66 -8.13 -19.82
C PHE A 461 3.25 -8.68 -19.58
N ILE A 462 3.12 -9.92 -19.11
CA ILE A 462 1.82 -10.50 -18.73
C ILE A 462 1.20 -9.70 -17.57
N SER A 463 2.01 -9.29 -16.60
CA SER A 463 1.54 -8.51 -15.44
C SER A 463 1.01 -7.13 -15.84
N ILE A 464 1.70 -6.40 -16.72
CA ILE A 464 1.22 -5.08 -17.20
C ILE A 464 -0.04 -5.25 -18.06
N PHE A 465 -0.08 -6.28 -18.92
CA PHE A 465 -1.28 -6.60 -19.68
C PHE A 465 -2.48 -6.83 -18.74
N SER A 466 -2.28 -7.59 -17.67
CA SER A 466 -3.31 -7.83 -16.66
C SER A 466 -3.77 -6.55 -15.94
N GLY A 467 -2.85 -5.63 -15.65
CA GLY A 467 -3.19 -4.31 -15.10
C GLY A 467 -4.03 -3.48 -16.06
N CYS A 468 -3.65 -3.43 -17.33
CA CYS A 468 -4.44 -2.76 -18.38
C CYS A 468 -5.82 -3.44 -18.56
N PHE A 469 -5.86 -4.77 -18.48
CA PHE A 469 -7.10 -5.53 -18.56
C PHE A 469 -8.04 -5.21 -17.39
N PHE A 470 -7.51 -5.01 -16.18
CA PHE A 470 -8.32 -4.55 -15.05
C PHE A 470 -8.94 -3.17 -15.30
N VAL A 471 -8.16 -2.21 -15.83
CA VAL A 471 -8.69 -0.89 -16.22
C VAL A 471 -9.76 -1.01 -17.31
N PHE A 472 -9.56 -1.91 -18.28
CA PHE A 472 -10.56 -2.20 -19.30
C PHE A 472 -11.87 -2.71 -18.68
N ILE A 473 -11.81 -3.60 -17.68
CA ILE A 473 -13.00 -4.12 -16.98
C ILE A 473 -13.74 -2.99 -16.26
N LEU A 474 -13.03 -2.06 -15.61
CA LEU A 474 -13.64 -0.90 -14.98
C LEU A 474 -14.33 0.00 -16.02
N TRP A 475 -13.66 0.26 -17.15
CA TRP A 475 -14.22 1.05 -18.25
C TRP A 475 -15.43 0.36 -18.87
N GLU A 476 -15.36 -0.96 -19.14
CA GLU A 476 -16.47 -1.75 -19.68
C GLU A 476 -17.70 -1.62 -18.80
N SER A 477 -17.57 -1.71 -17.48
CA SER A 477 -18.68 -1.58 -16.55
C SER A 477 -19.37 -0.21 -16.62
N LEU A 478 -18.61 0.86 -16.85
CA LEU A 478 -19.15 2.22 -17.00
C LEU A 478 -19.88 2.42 -18.34
N VAL A 479 -19.45 1.72 -19.39
CA VAL A 479 -20.06 1.79 -20.73
C VAL A 479 -21.30 0.91 -20.81
N SER A 480 -21.23 -0.35 -20.35
CA SER A 480 -22.31 -1.31 -20.37
C SER A 480 -23.46 -0.96 -19.41
N ARG A 481 -23.14 -0.26 -18.33
CA ARG A 481 -24.08 0.24 -17.31
C ARG A 481 -25.02 -0.85 -16.76
N HIS A 482 -24.52 -2.06 -16.59
CA HIS A 482 -25.29 -3.11 -15.89
C HIS A 482 -25.50 -2.68 -14.45
N VAL A 483 -26.74 -2.35 -14.10
CA VAL A 483 -27.10 -1.89 -12.77
C VAL A 483 -26.79 -2.98 -11.75
N ALA A 484 -26.10 -2.60 -10.68
CA ALA A 484 -25.87 -3.51 -9.57
C ALA A 484 -27.18 -3.73 -8.82
N LEU A 485 -27.74 -4.94 -8.93
CA LEU A 485 -28.90 -5.32 -8.13
C LEU A 485 -28.46 -5.51 -6.67
N GLY A 486 -29.14 -4.82 -5.76
CA GLY A 486 -28.74 -4.57 -4.38
C GLY A 486 -28.75 -5.76 -3.42
N SER A 487 -28.02 -6.83 -3.71
CA SER A 487 -27.69 -7.84 -2.71
C SER A 487 -26.19 -8.15 -2.77
N PHE A 488 -25.40 -7.34 -2.10
CA PHE A 488 -23.99 -7.60 -1.91
C PHE A 488 -23.82 -8.40 -0.62
N GLY A 489 -23.82 -9.73 -0.70
CA GLY A 489 -23.48 -10.64 0.39
C GLY A 489 -24.19 -10.38 1.72
N ALA A 490 -24.70 -11.38 2.37
CA ALA A 490 -25.54 -11.29 3.58
C ALA A 490 -24.80 -10.78 4.85
N ALA A 491 -23.56 -10.33 4.75
CA ALA A 491 -22.69 -10.37 5.92
C ALA A 491 -22.49 -9.06 6.69
N SER A 492 -22.78 -7.88 6.16
CA SER A 492 -22.76 -6.69 7.01
C SER A 492 -23.98 -5.82 6.80
N VAL A 493 -24.67 -5.57 7.90
CA VAL A 493 -25.80 -4.64 7.96
C VAL A 493 -25.43 -3.26 7.42
N VAL A 494 -24.19 -2.83 7.64
CA VAL A 494 -23.68 -1.53 7.19
C VAL A 494 -23.53 -1.46 5.68
N THR A 495 -22.98 -2.48 5.01
CA THR A 495 -22.84 -2.49 3.54
C THR A 495 -24.18 -2.61 2.81
N ASN A 496 -25.15 -3.28 3.41
CA ASN A 496 -26.50 -3.40 2.88
C ASN A 496 -27.35 -2.13 3.07
N MET A 497 -26.97 -1.25 4.00
CA MET A 497 -27.63 0.04 4.26
C MET A 497 -27.05 1.21 3.47
N ILE A 498 -25.90 1.03 2.81
CA ILE A 498 -25.29 2.07 1.98
C ILE A 498 -26.04 2.11 0.63
N LEU A 499 -26.54 3.28 0.28
CA LEU A 499 -27.17 3.52 -1.02
C LEU A 499 -26.13 3.36 -2.15
N SER A 500 -26.53 2.74 -3.24
CA SER A 500 -25.70 2.59 -4.44
C SER A 500 -26.32 3.39 -5.60
N PRO A 501 -25.65 4.40 -6.17
CA PRO A 501 -24.36 4.98 -5.73
C PRO A 501 -24.49 5.74 -4.40
N ILE A 502 -23.34 5.86 -3.69
CA ILE A 502 -23.30 6.50 -2.37
C ILE A 502 -23.68 7.99 -2.49
N ALA A 503 -24.55 8.46 -1.59
CA ALA A 503 -25.01 9.85 -1.55
C ALA A 503 -23.86 10.85 -1.31
N TYR A 504 -24.03 12.10 -1.81
CA TYR A 504 -23.04 13.17 -1.66
C TYR A 504 -22.68 13.47 -0.19
N HIS A 505 -23.65 13.42 0.71
CA HIS A 505 -23.44 13.46 2.16
C HIS A 505 -23.99 12.20 2.80
N ASN A 506 -23.25 11.61 3.73
CA ASN A 506 -23.64 10.39 4.45
C ASN A 506 -24.72 10.67 5.51
N ASN A 507 -25.41 11.80 5.47
CA ASN A 507 -26.33 12.28 6.49
C ASN A 507 -27.51 11.36 6.81
N PHE A 508 -27.70 10.31 6.05
CA PHE A 508 -28.83 9.39 6.22
C PHE A 508 -28.62 8.33 7.31
N PHE A 509 -27.38 8.15 7.84
CA PHE A 509 -27.05 7.03 8.71
C PHE A 509 -26.73 7.41 10.17
N THR A 510 -26.54 8.70 10.49
CA THR A 510 -26.03 9.10 11.81
C THR A 510 -27.04 8.99 12.97
N HIS A 511 -28.31 8.74 12.70
CA HIS A 511 -29.33 8.78 13.76
C HIS A 511 -30.03 7.45 14.11
N TYR A 512 -29.76 6.33 13.41
CA TYR A 512 -30.59 5.13 13.55
C TYR A 512 -29.88 3.77 13.66
N LEU A 513 -28.59 3.72 13.96
CA LEU A 513 -27.90 2.44 14.20
C LEU A 513 -27.83 2.09 15.69
N SER A 514 -28.98 1.97 16.35
CA SER A 514 -29.13 1.09 17.51
C SER A 514 -29.70 -0.24 17.04
N VAL A 515 -28.87 -1.11 16.51
CA VAL A 515 -29.31 -2.46 16.10
C VAL A 515 -29.26 -3.35 17.32
N ASN A 516 -30.40 -3.59 17.94
CA ASN A 516 -30.58 -4.73 18.83
C ASN A 516 -30.83 -5.97 17.97
N TYR A 517 -29.93 -6.93 18.00
CA TYR A 517 -30.08 -8.23 17.33
C TYR A 517 -31.16 -9.04 18.05
N SER A 518 -32.39 -9.00 17.57
CA SER A 518 -33.38 -10.02 17.82
C SER A 518 -34.21 -10.19 16.54
N TYR A 519 -34.43 -11.43 16.15
CA TYR A 519 -35.11 -11.87 14.93
C TYR A 519 -36.34 -11.03 14.56
N GLY A 520 -36.24 -10.26 13.44
CA GLY A 520 -37.34 -9.47 12.88
C GLY A 520 -37.00 -8.93 11.50
N VAL A 521 -37.99 -8.67 10.68
CA VAL A 521 -37.84 -8.09 9.34
C VAL A 521 -37.78 -6.57 9.46
N TYR A 522 -36.74 -5.96 8.87
CA TYR A 522 -36.53 -4.53 8.88
C TYR A 522 -37.14 -3.91 7.60
N HIS A 523 -38.11 -3.02 7.76
CA HIS A 523 -38.68 -2.23 6.66
C HIS A 523 -38.14 -0.80 6.73
N ILE A 524 -37.47 -0.34 5.67
CA ILE A 524 -37.03 1.04 5.53
C ILE A 524 -37.94 1.74 4.52
N TYR A 525 -38.55 2.85 4.90
CA TYR A 525 -39.33 3.69 4.01
C TYR A 525 -38.98 5.16 4.15
N TRP A 526 -39.10 5.88 3.03
CA TRP A 526 -38.83 7.32 2.95
C TRP A 526 -40.07 8.12 3.38
N LYS A 527 -39.93 8.99 4.38
CA LYS A 527 -41.01 9.90 4.78
C LYS A 527 -40.43 11.22 5.26
N ASN A 528 -40.92 12.33 4.73
CA ASN A 528 -40.54 13.69 5.13
C ASN A 528 -39.05 13.99 5.05
N ASN A 529 -38.39 13.58 3.95
CA ASN A 529 -36.95 13.73 3.74
C ASN A 529 -36.07 12.94 4.74
N VAL A 530 -36.60 11.92 5.39
CA VAL A 530 -35.90 11.02 6.32
C VAL A 530 -36.26 9.57 6.00
N TYR A 531 -35.26 8.67 6.05
CA TYR A 531 -35.54 7.23 6.03
C TYR A 531 -35.97 6.79 7.44
N ILE A 532 -37.12 6.14 7.52
CA ILE A 532 -37.64 5.58 8.77
C ILE A 532 -37.57 4.07 8.66
N GLY A 533 -36.86 3.42 9.59
CA GLY A 533 -36.86 1.97 9.72
C GLY A 533 -37.84 1.51 10.80
N THR A 534 -38.65 0.50 10.50
CA THR A 534 -39.54 -0.13 11.49
C THR A 534 -39.28 -1.63 11.53
N TRP A 535 -39.31 -2.18 12.73
CA TRP A 535 -39.32 -3.63 12.96
C TRP A 535 -40.75 -4.17 12.92
N THR A 536 -40.96 -5.25 12.20
CA THR A 536 -42.19 -6.05 12.30
C THR A 536 -41.84 -7.49 12.60
#